data_adb3aa8b42b967400117e9938339ced8
#
_entry.id   adb3aa8b42b967400117e9938339ced8
#
_cell.length_a   1.000
_cell.length_b   1.000
_cell.length_c   1.000
_cell.angle_alpha   90.00
_cell.angle_beta   90.00
_cell.angle_gamma   90.00
#
_symmetry.space_group_name_H-M   'P 1'
#
loop_
_entity.id
_entity.type
_entity.pdbx_description
1 polymer ?
#
loop_
_entity_poly.entity_id
_entity_poly.type
_entity_poly.pdbx_seq_one_letter_code
_entity_poly.pdbx_strand_id
1 'polypeptide(L)'
;MSEAEELLELVGLANVGKKRAGKFSLGMKQRLGIAISLLGNPEFMVLDEPINGLDPEGIKEIRELILRLNREKKVTFLISSHMLEELNKIATKFGIINHGRLVEEISAVEAEKLTERGIEFRVSDATAATTILNETFPSFGVKLSDNILVVDAPVSAAAKINYTLVTGGVEVFGITEKKSEIERFFLERMGK
;
A
#
# COMPACT_ATOMS: atom_id res chain seq x y z
N MET A 1 -4.89 -6.05 35.59
CA MET A 1 -4.56 -4.91 34.72
C MET A 1 -5.88 -4.19 34.50
N SER A 2 -5.90 -2.86 34.50
CA SER A 2 -7.12 -2.14 34.13
C SER A 2 -7.29 -2.13 32.61
N GLU A 3 -8.54 -1.95 32.11
CA GLU A 3 -8.79 -1.84 30.66
C GLU A 3 -7.90 -0.77 30.00
N ALA A 4 -7.68 0.35 30.70
CA ALA A 4 -6.80 1.41 30.20
C ALA A 4 -5.33 0.95 30.08
N GLU A 5 -4.81 0.15 31.01
CA GLU A 5 -3.45 -0.39 30.93
C GLU A 5 -3.31 -1.37 29.75
N GLU A 6 -4.30 -2.22 29.53
CA GLU A 6 -4.33 -3.15 28.40
C GLU A 6 -4.37 -2.42 27.05
N LEU A 7 -5.17 -1.37 26.95
CA LEU A 7 -5.23 -0.55 25.73
C LEU A 7 -3.94 0.23 25.49
N LEU A 8 -3.30 0.77 26.52
CA LEU A 8 -1.99 1.42 26.38
C LEU A 8 -0.89 0.44 25.94
N GLU A 9 -0.91 -0.78 26.46
CA GLU A 9 0.00 -1.83 26.01
C GLU A 9 -0.24 -2.19 24.54
N LEU A 10 -1.50 -2.37 24.17
CA LEU A 10 -1.94 -2.71 22.83
C LEU A 10 -1.44 -1.69 21.77
N VAL A 11 -1.44 -0.40 22.10
CA VAL A 11 -0.97 0.67 21.21
C VAL A 11 0.53 1.02 21.40
N GLY A 12 1.27 0.25 22.20
CA GLY A 12 2.70 0.47 22.43
C GLY A 12 3.03 1.69 23.28
N LEU A 13 2.12 2.08 24.18
CA LEU A 13 2.30 3.19 25.11
C LEU A 13 2.38 2.77 26.59
N ALA A 14 2.58 1.49 26.90
CA ALA A 14 2.68 0.99 28.27
C ALA A 14 3.81 1.68 29.08
N ASN A 15 4.94 1.94 28.42
CA ASN A 15 6.17 2.44 29.06
C ASN A 15 6.28 3.97 29.11
N VAL A 16 5.21 4.73 28.80
CA VAL A 16 5.28 6.20 28.80
C VAL A 16 5.28 6.80 30.21
N GLY A 17 5.01 6.00 31.23
CA GLY A 17 5.05 6.36 32.64
C GLY A 17 4.11 7.54 32.96
N LYS A 18 4.62 8.53 33.73
CA LYS A 18 3.87 9.74 34.12
C LYS A 18 3.99 10.89 33.10
N LYS A 19 4.46 10.63 31.85
CA LYS A 19 4.60 11.67 30.84
C LYS A 19 3.22 12.21 30.44
N ARG A 20 3.06 13.52 30.52
CA ARG A 20 1.79 14.17 30.13
C ARG A 20 1.56 14.03 28.63
N ALA A 21 0.35 13.74 28.19
CA ALA A 21 -0.03 13.58 26.77
C ALA A 21 0.33 14.81 25.91
N GLY A 22 0.35 16.02 26.49
CA GLY A 22 0.81 17.23 25.81
C GLY A 22 2.29 17.20 25.35
N LYS A 23 3.11 16.33 25.96
CA LYS A 23 4.52 16.14 25.61
C LYS A 23 4.76 14.92 24.70
N PHE A 24 3.71 14.27 24.21
CA PHE A 24 3.82 13.15 23.29
C PHE A 24 4.22 13.62 21.88
N SER A 25 4.98 12.81 21.18
CA SER A 25 5.17 12.97 19.74
C SER A 25 3.84 12.84 19.00
N LEU A 26 3.78 13.23 17.74
CA LEU A 26 2.57 13.10 16.94
C LEU A 26 2.11 11.65 16.87
N GLY A 27 3.01 10.69 16.56
CA GLY A 27 2.70 9.27 16.54
C GLY A 27 2.22 8.71 17.88
N MET A 28 2.78 9.18 19.02
CA MET A 28 2.27 8.81 20.34
C MET A 28 0.85 9.36 20.59
N LYS A 29 0.55 10.57 20.11
CA LYS A 29 -0.79 11.15 20.20
C LYS A 29 -1.80 10.39 19.34
N GLN A 30 -1.42 10.01 18.12
CA GLN A 30 -2.26 9.19 17.24
C GLN A 30 -2.57 7.82 17.88
N ARG A 31 -1.55 7.15 18.40
CA ARG A 31 -1.74 5.86 19.10
C ARG A 31 -2.60 5.98 20.35
N LEU A 32 -2.44 7.07 21.12
CA LEU A 32 -3.32 7.35 22.26
C LEU A 32 -4.77 7.60 21.81
N GLY A 33 -4.99 8.34 20.72
CA GLY A 33 -6.32 8.56 20.14
C GLY A 33 -6.99 7.24 19.74
N ILE A 34 -6.25 6.34 19.11
CA ILE A 34 -6.74 4.99 18.78
C ILE A 34 -7.08 4.21 20.05
N ALA A 35 -6.23 4.25 21.10
CA ALA A 35 -6.51 3.58 22.37
C ALA A 35 -7.80 4.10 23.03
N ILE A 36 -8.02 5.41 23.03
CA ILE A 36 -9.26 6.02 23.56
C ILE A 36 -10.47 5.57 22.75
N SER A 37 -10.35 5.49 21.42
CA SER A 37 -11.44 5.07 20.54
C SER A 37 -11.77 3.57 20.68
N LEU A 38 -10.86 2.77 21.24
CA LEU A 38 -11.07 1.35 21.52
C LEU A 38 -11.81 1.07 22.84
N LEU A 39 -12.00 2.10 23.70
CA LEU A 39 -12.79 1.94 24.91
C LEU A 39 -14.21 1.45 24.57
N GLY A 40 -14.67 0.45 25.29
CA GLY A 40 -15.98 -0.16 25.03
C GLY A 40 -16.00 -1.17 23.90
N ASN A 41 -14.84 -1.59 23.38
CA ASN A 41 -14.69 -2.64 22.35
C ASN A 41 -15.56 -2.42 21.10
N PRO A 42 -15.36 -1.32 20.35
CA PRO A 42 -16.15 -1.04 19.16
C PRO A 42 -15.90 -2.06 18.06
N GLU A 43 -16.96 -2.43 17.33
CA GLU A 43 -16.86 -3.27 16.12
C GLU A 43 -16.47 -2.43 14.87
N PHE A 44 -16.67 -1.11 14.92
CA PHE A 44 -16.42 -0.18 13.82
C PHE A 44 -15.74 1.09 14.31
N MET A 45 -14.71 1.54 13.60
CA MET A 45 -13.98 2.75 13.91
C MET A 45 -13.80 3.61 12.66
N VAL A 46 -13.91 4.94 12.84
CA VAL A 46 -13.59 5.93 11.80
C VAL A 46 -12.30 6.63 12.18
N LEU A 47 -11.32 6.59 11.29
CA LEU A 47 -10.03 7.25 11.45
C LEU A 47 -9.85 8.30 10.36
N ASP A 48 -9.76 9.56 10.76
CA ASP A 48 -9.54 10.68 9.85
C ASP A 48 -8.04 11.01 9.79
N GLU A 49 -7.43 10.81 8.62
CA GLU A 49 -6.01 11.05 8.35
C GLU A 49 -5.05 10.49 9.42
N PRO A 50 -5.14 9.20 9.84
CA PRO A 50 -4.42 8.68 11.01
C PRO A 50 -2.90 8.64 10.85
N ILE A 51 -2.38 8.74 9.64
CA ILE A 51 -0.94 8.68 9.33
C ILE A 51 -0.36 10.02 8.89
N ASN A 52 -1.20 11.06 8.78
CA ASN A 52 -0.76 12.36 8.28
C ASN A 52 0.26 13.02 9.21
N GLY A 53 1.36 13.50 8.61
CA GLY A 53 2.42 14.20 9.34
C GLY A 53 3.36 13.30 10.17
N LEU A 54 3.23 11.97 10.05
CA LEU A 54 4.14 11.03 10.67
C LEU A 54 5.37 10.79 9.78
N ASP A 55 6.48 10.43 10.43
CA ASP A 55 7.64 9.89 9.76
C ASP A 55 7.40 8.45 9.24
N PRO A 56 8.24 7.91 8.36
CA PRO A 56 8.03 6.58 7.77
C PRO A 56 7.89 5.46 8.80
N GLU A 57 8.59 5.55 9.93
CA GLU A 57 8.50 4.58 11.02
C GLU A 57 7.14 4.67 11.73
N GLY A 58 6.66 5.88 12.04
CA GLY A 58 5.35 6.11 12.63
C GLY A 58 4.20 5.67 11.73
N ILE A 59 4.32 5.89 10.41
CA ILE A 59 3.34 5.39 9.42
C ILE A 59 3.26 3.86 9.49
N LYS A 60 4.42 3.18 9.50
CA LYS A 60 4.50 1.73 9.62
C LYS A 60 3.86 1.23 10.91
N GLU A 61 4.17 1.86 12.06
CA GLU A 61 3.61 1.47 13.35
C GLU A 61 2.08 1.58 13.40
N ILE A 62 1.51 2.69 12.89
CA ILE A 62 0.04 2.87 12.85
C ILE A 62 -0.60 1.85 11.90
N ARG A 63 0.00 1.59 10.75
CA ARG A 63 -0.47 0.58 9.80
C ARG A 63 -0.52 -0.81 10.43
N GLU A 64 0.56 -1.24 11.07
CA GLU A 64 0.64 -2.54 11.74
C GLU A 64 -0.37 -2.65 12.89
N LEU A 65 -0.59 -1.55 13.63
CA LEU A 65 -1.60 -1.48 14.67
C LEU A 65 -3.01 -1.69 14.10
N ILE A 66 -3.39 -1.00 13.03
CA ILE A 66 -4.70 -1.14 12.37
C ILE A 66 -4.91 -2.58 11.89
N LEU A 67 -3.93 -3.16 11.21
CA LEU A 67 -4.00 -4.55 10.74
C LEU A 67 -4.14 -5.54 11.90
N ARG A 68 -3.42 -5.33 12.99
CA ARG A 68 -3.51 -6.16 14.19
C ARG A 68 -4.90 -6.08 14.83
N LEU A 69 -5.43 -4.87 15.01
CA LEU A 69 -6.77 -4.64 15.58
C LEU A 69 -7.86 -5.28 14.71
N ASN A 70 -7.78 -5.14 13.40
CA ASN A 70 -8.71 -5.80 12.48
C ASN A 70 -8.65 -7.33 12.60
N ARG A 71 -7.44 -7.91 12.61
CA ARG A 71 -7.25 -9.36 12.67
C ARG A 71 -7.65 -9.95 14.03
N GLU A 72 -7.22 -9.33 15.13
CA GLU A 72 -7.32 -9.89 16.48
C GLU A 72 -8.61 -9.47 17.20
N LYS A 73 -9.02 -8.22 17.04
CA LYS A 73 -10.21 -7.64 17.66
C LYS A 73 -11.43 -7.58 16.75
N LYS A 74 -11.26 -7.95 15.45
CA LYS A 74 -12.31 -7.90 14.42
C LYS A 74 -12.92 -6.51 14.20
N VAL A 75 -12.18 -5.46 14.51
CA VAL A 75 -12.62 -4.08 14.28
C VAL A 75 -12.62 -3.79 12.78
N THR A 76 -13.73 -3.28 12.28
CA THR A 76 -13.82 -2.74 10.92
C THR A 76 -13.42 -1.28 10.92
N PHE A 77 -12.61 -0.85 9.96
CA PHE A 77 -12.12 0.52 9.87
C PHE A 77 -12.65 1.23 8.64
N LEU A 78 -13.10 2.46 8.81
CA LEU A 78 -13.24 3.45 7.74
C LEU A 78 -12.12 4.48 7.92
N ILE A 79 -11.25 4.60 6.93
CA ILE A 79 -10.05 5.44 7.01
C ILE A 79 -10.06 6.46 5.89
N SER A 80 -9.95 7.76 6.22
CA SER A 80 -9.64 8.80 5.25
C SER A 80 -8.13 8.96 5.11
N SER A 81 -7.63 9.16 3.91
CA SER A 81 -6.26 9.59 3.67
C SER A 81 -6.09 10.12 2.25
N HIS A 82 -5.13 11.00 2.08
CA HIS A 82 -4.63 11.42 0.77
C HIS A 82 -3.38 10.62 0.33
N MET A 83 -2.86 9.73 1.19
CA MET A 83 -1.69 8.89 0.93
C MET A 83 -2.13 7.53 0.37
N LEU A 84 -2.51 7.50 -0.90
CA LEU A 84 -3.10 6.32 -1.56
C LEU A 84 -2.20 5.08 -1.50
N GLU A 85 -0.89 5.23 -1.65
CA GLU A 85 0.06 4.13 -1.59
C GLU A 85 0.09 3.45 -0.21
N GLU A 86 -0.08 4.22 0.87
CA GLU A 86 -0.13 3.66 2.23
C GLU A 86 -1.49 3.00 2.51
N LEU A 87 -2.59 3.61 2.03
CA LEU A 87 -3.92 2.98 2.11
C LEU A 87 -3.98 1.65 1.37
N ASN A 88 -3.34 1.56 0.20
CA ASN A 88 -3.34 0.33 -0.60
C ASN A 88 -2.71 -0.88 0.13
N LYS A 89 -1.89 -0.64 1.15
CA LYS A 89 -1.27 -1.70 1.96
C LYS A 89 -2.21 -2.28 3.03
N ILE A 90 -3.33 -1.62 3.33
CA ILE A 90 -4.24 -2.02 4.41
C ILE A 90 -5.70 -2.11 3.99
N ALA A 91 -6.11 -1.33 3.00
CA ALA A 91 -7.50 -1.28 2.57
C ALA A 91 -7.90 -2.57 1.83
N THR A 92 -9.12 -3.01 2.05
CA THR A 92 -9.77 -4.09 1.27
C THR A 92 -10.67 -3.50 0.19
N LYS A 93 -11.08 -2.24 0.36
CA LYS A 93 -11.97 -1.51 -0.53
C LYS A 93 -11.68 0.00 -0.45
N PHE A 94 -11.84 0.70 -1.55
CA PHE A 94 -11.70 2.15 -1.64
C PHE A 94 -13.03 2.78 -2.06
N GLY A 95 -13.37 3.89 -1.40
CA GLY A 95 -14.45 4.78 -1.81
C GLY A 95 -13.90 6.13 -2.23
N ILE A 96 -14.24 6.59 -3.42
CA ILE A 96 -13.83 7.90 -3.93
C ILE A 96 -14.94 8.89 -3.65
N ILE A 97 -14.63 9.91 -2.85
CA ILE A 97 -15.59 10.95 -2.48
C ILE A 97 -15.24 12.25 -3.21
N ASN A 98 -16.23 12.82 -3.90
CA ASN A 98 -16.11 14.13 -4.55
C ASN A 98 -17.35 14.97 -4.23
N HIS A 99 -17.15 16.21 -3.76
CA HIS A 99 -18.23 17.14 -3.37
C HIS A 99 -19.29 16.49 -2.45
N GLY A 100 -18.85 15.70 -1.45
CA GLY A 100 -19.73 15.05 -0.47
C GLY A 100 -20.53 13.86 -1.01
N ARG A 101 -20.21 13.37 -2.21
CA ARG A 101 -20.83 12.19 -2.83
C ARG A 101 -19.81 11.09 -3.05
N LEU A 102 -20.21 9.85 -2.77
CA LEU A 102 -19.44 8.67 -3.18
C LEU A 102 -19.60 8.52 -4.70
N VAL A 103 -18.53 8.74 -5.46
CA VAL A 103 -18.56 8.71 -6.94
C VAL A 103 -18.20 7.34 -7.50
N GLU A 104 -17.33 6.62 -6.81
CA GLU A 104 -16.91 5.28 -7.23
C GLU A 104 -16.43 4.45 -6.03
N GLU A 105 -16.54 3.15 -6.15
CA GLU A 105 -16.06 2.18 -5.18
C GLU A 105 -15.28 1.10 -5.93
N ILE A 106 -14.02 0.83 -5.50
CA ILE A 106 -13.18 -0.19 -6.09
C ILE A 106 -12.61 -1.11 -5.01
N SER A 107 -12.38 -2.37 -5.36
CA SER A 107 -11.71 -3.33 -4.49
C SER A 107 -10.19 -3.07 -4.42
N ALA A 108 -9.54 -3.59 -3.37
CA ALA A 108 -8.08 -3.56 -3.27
C ALA A 108 -7.39 -4.27 -4.46
N VAL A 109 -8.01 -5.34 -4.99
CA VAL A 109 -7.48 -6.07 -6.16
C VAL A 109 -7.48 -5.20 -7.42
N GLU A 110 -8.52 -4.39 -7.62
CA GLU A 110 -8.58 -3.43 -8.72
C GLU A 110 -7.58 -2.29 -8.52
N ALA A 111 -7.49 -1.76 -7.30
CA ALA A 111 -6.52 -0.73 -6.94
C ALA A 111 -5.07 -1.22 -7.10
N GLU A 112 -4.79 -2.48 -6.75
CA GLU A 112 -3.45 -3.08 -6.90
C GLU A 112 -2.99 -3.05 -8.36
N LYS A 113 -3.88 -3.33 -9.32
CA LYS A 113 -3.55 -3.25 -10.75
C LYS A 113 -3.14 -1.84 -11.19
N LEU A 114 -3.68 -0.81 -10.52
CA LEU A 114 -3.33 0.59 -10.79
C LEU A 114 -2.01 1.02 -10.12
N THR A 115 -1.53 0.27 -9.13
CA THR A 115 -0.25 0.54 -8.46
C THR A 115 0.93 -0.16 -9.09
N GLU A 116 0.70 -1.04 -10.05
CA GLU A 116 1.78 -1.77 -10.71
C GLU A 116 2.79 -0.82 -11.33
N ARG A 117 4.04 -1.01 -10.94
CA ARG A 117 5.21 -0.31 -11.49
C ARG A 117 6.13 -1.33 -12.11
N GLY A 118 7.03 -0.88 -12.95
CA GLY A 118 8.04 -1.76 -13.54
C GLY A 118 8.43 -1.35 -14.93
N ILE A 119 8.92 -2.32 -15.69
CA ILE A 119 9.28 -2.14 -17.07
C ILE A 119 8.43 -3.08 -17.91
N GLU A 120 7.71 -2.53 -18.85
CA GLU A 120 6.98 -3.31 -19.86
C GLU A 120 7.89 -3.65 -21.03
N PHE A 121 7.94 -4.92 -21.37
CA PHE A 121 8.61 -5.44 -22.57
C PHE A 121 7.57 -6.06 -23.49
N ARG A 122 7.45 -5.56 -24.71
CA ARG A 122 6.65 -6.19 -25.76
C ARG A 122 7.56 -7.12 -26.55
N VAL A 123 7.27 -8.41 -26.53
CA VAL A 123 8.18 -9.47 -27.02
C VAL A 123 7.50 -10.39 -28.03
N SER A 124 8.31 -11.14 -28.77
CA SER A 124 7.83 -12.13 -29.74
C SER A 124 7.28 -13.40 -29.07
N ASP A 125 7.90 -13.84 -27.98
CA ASP A 125 7.51 -15.02 -27.22
C ASP A 125 7.60 -14.70 -25.71
N ALA A 126 6.45 -14.47 -25.10
CA ALA A 126 6.35 -14.10 -23.71
C ALA A 126 6.62 -15.27 -22.75
N THR A 127 6.36 -16.50 -23.16
CA THR A 127 6.61 -17.70 -22.37
C THR A 127 8.12 -17.97 -22.27
N ALA A 128 8.82 -17.96 -23.41
CA ALA A 128 10.27 -18.08 -23.43
C ALA A 128 10.95 -16.94 -22.66
N ALA A 129 10.48 -15.71 -22.85
CA ALA A 129 10.98 -14.55 -22.13
C ALA A 129 10.82 -14.68 -20.60
N THR A 130 9.66 -15.15 -20.13
CA THR A 130 9.41 -15.36 -18.69
C THR A 130 10.36 -16.41 -18.11
N THR A 131 10.59 -17.51 -18.82
CA THR A 131 11.52 -18.55 -18.40
C THR A 131 12.94 -18.00 -18.25
N ILE A 132 13.44 -17.31 -19.30
CA ILE A 132 14.77 -16.69 -19.30
C ILE A 132 14.93 -15.70 -18.15
N LEU A 133 13.91 -14.86 -17.89
CA LEU A 133 14.00 -13.86 -16.83
C LEU A 133 13.97 -14.48 -15.44
N ASN A 134 13.13 -15.48 -15.19
CA ASN A 134 13.06 -16.16 -13.90
C ASN A 134 14.37 -16.88 -13.56
N GLU A 135 15.04 -17.45 -14.57
CA GLU A 135 16.34 -18.10 -14.38
C GLU A 135 17.47 -17.10 -14.15
N THR A 136 17.47 -15.98 -14.88
CA THR A 136 18.57 -15.00 -14.86
C THR A 136 18.41 -13.96 -13.72
N PHE A 137 17.17 -13.59 -13.42
CA PHE A 137 16.82 -12.55 -12.44
C PHE A 137 15.74 -13.06 -11.47
N PRO A 138 16.03 -14.05 -10.63
CA PRO A 138 15.03 -14.67 -9.74
C PRO A 138 14.43 -13.70 -8.68
N SER A 139 15.08 -12.54 -8.48
CA SER A 139 14.58 -11.49 -7.59
C SER A 139 13.57 -10.53 -8.22
N PHE A 140 13.41 -10.56 -9.55
CA PHE A 140 12.46 -9.71 -10.24
C PHE A 140 11.13 -10.45 -10.43
N GLY A 141 10.04 -9.81 -10.00
CA GLY A 141 8.69 -10.30 -10.31
C GLY A 141 8.40 -10.14 -11.80
N VAL A 142 7.94 -11.20 -12.46
CA VAL A 142 7.53 -11.15 -13.88
C VAL A 142 6.04 -11.46 -13.94
N LYS A 143 5.26 -10.52 -14.48
CA LYS A 143 3.83 -10.70 -14.78
C LYS A 143 3.66 -10.71 -16.29
N LEU A 144 2.83 -11.64 -16.78
CA LEU A 144 2.53 -11.82 -18.18
C LEU A 144 1.11 -11.39 -18.48
N SER A 145 0.94 -10.57 -19.53
CA SER A 145 -0.36 -10.24 -20.11
C SER A 145 -0.23 -10.25 -21.63
N ASP A 146 -0.78 -11.26 -22.29
CA ASP A 146 -0.59 -11.52 -23.73
C ASP A 146 0.92 -11.57 -24.10
N ASN A 147 1.37 -10.71 -25.03
CA ASN A 147 2.78 -10.60 -25.44
C ASN A 147 3.51 -9.42 -24.74
N ILE A 148 2.99 -8.97 -23.60
CA ILE A 148 3.59 -7.93 -22.77
C ILE A 148 4.02 -8.54 -21.44
N LEU A 149 5.29 -8.36 -21.11
CA LEU A 149 5.85 -8.69 -19.80
C LEU A 149 5.96 -7.41 -18.98
N VAL A 150 5.43 -7.44 -17.79
CA VAL A 150 5.71 -6.40 -16.77
C VAL A 150 6.72 -6.99 -15.80
N VAL A 151 7.91 -6.42 -15.79
CA VAL A 151 9.00 -6.85 -14.91
C VAL A 151 9.11 -5.85 -13.77
N ASP A 152 8.91 -6.33 -12.54
CA ASP A 152 9.09 -5.52 -11.32
C ASP A 152 10.59 -5.32 -11.07
N ALA A 153 11.13 -4.32 -11.72
CA ALA A 153 12.54 -3.97 -11.69
C ALA A 153 12.74 -2.46 -11.82
N PRO A 154 13.83 -1.90 -11.29
CA PRO A 154 14.16 -0.49 -11.50
C PRO A 154 14.45 -0.23 -12.98
N VAL A 155 14.08 0.95 -13.48
CA VAL A 155 14.27 1.34 -14.90
C VAL A 155 15.72 1.18 -15.36
N SER A 156 16.68 1.37 -14.48
CA SER A 156 18.11 1.13 -14.75
C SER A 156 18.44 -0.31 -15.15
N ALA A 157 17.60 -1.27 -14.83
CA ALA A 157 17.76 -2.66 -15.23
C ALA A 157 17.29 -2.95 -16.68
N ALA A 158 16.55 -2.03 -17.31
CA ALA A 158 15.96 -2.22 -18.62
C ALA A 158 16.95 -2.70 -19.69
N ALA A 159 18.12 -2.07 -19.76
CA ALA A 159 19.15 -2.41 -20.73
C ALA A 159 19.69 -3.83 -20.53
N LYS A 160 19.88 -4.26 -19.28
CA LYS A 160 20.37 -5.58 -18.93
C LYS A 160 19.32 -6.65 -19.22
N ILE A 161 18.06 -6.39 -18.89
CA ILE A 161 16.93 -7.28 -19.19
C ILE A 161 16.79 -7.45 -20.71
N ASN A 162 16.78 -6.35 -21.45
CA ASN A 162 16.71 -6.38 -22.93
C ASN A 162 17.83 -7.21 -23.54
N TYR A 163 19.07 -6.98 -23.12
CA TYR A 163 20.22 -7.75 -23.58
C TYR A 163 20.04 -9.25 -23.32
N THR A 164 19.59 -9.62 -22.14
CA THR A 164 19.34 -11.03 -21.78
C THR A 164 18.27 -11.67 -22.66
N LEU A 165 17.15 -10.97 -22.90
CA LEU A 165 16.07 -11.46 -23.75
C LEU A 165 16.55 -11.68 -25.20
N VAL A 166 17.20 -10.68 -25.78
CA VAL A 166 17.69 -10.74 -27.18
C VAL A 166 18.73 -11.83 -27.35
N THR A 167 19.70 -11.96 -26.44
CA THR A 167 20.70 -13.03 -26.49
C THR A 167 20.11 -14.41 -26.24
N GLY A 168 18.97 -14.49 -25.55
CA GLY A 168 18.17 -15.70 -25.34
C GLY A 168 17.26 -16.06 -26.52
N GLY A 169 17.32 -15.30 -27.63
CA GLY A 169 16.54 -15.54 -28.83
C GLY A 169 15.14 -14.97 -28.87
N VAL A 170 14.80 -14.08 -27.89
CA VAL A 170 13.52 -13.39 -27.87
C VAL A 170 13.66 -12.00 -28.47
N GLU A 171 12.86 -11.70 -29.50
CA GLU A 171 12.81 -10.35 -30.08
C GLU A 171 12.02 -9.40 -29.14
N VAL A 172 12.55 -8.19 -28.94
CA VAL A 172 11.93 -7.14 -28.14
C VAL A 172 11.46 -6.00 -29.05
N PHE A 173 10.15 -5.81 -29.14
CA PHE A 173 9.51 -4.82 -30.02
C PHE A 173 9.32 -3.46 -29.35
N GLY A 174 9.43 -3.40 -28.01
CA GLY A 174 9.29 -2.14 -27.28
C GLY A 174 9.58 -2.31 -25.80
N ILE A 175 10.06 -1.23 -25.20
CA ILE A 175 10.35 -1.12 -23.77
C ILE A 175 9.73 0.18 -23.29
N THR A 176 8.90 0.09 -22.25
CA THR A 176 8.21 1.26 -21.66
C THR A 176 8.26 1.20 -20.15
N GLU A 177 8.49 2.33 -19.49
CA GLU A 177 8.34 2.42 -18.04
C GLU A 177 6.85 2.39 -17.67
N LYS A 178 6.43 1.42 -16.86
CA LYS A 178 5.11 1.38 -16.26
C LYS A 178 5.12 2.14 -14.94
N LYS A 179 4.45 3.28 -14.91
CA LYS A 179 4.25 4.08 -13.70
C LYS A 179 2.95 3.71 -13.02
N SER A 180 2.90 3.86 -11.69
CA SER A 180 1.66 3.74 -10.95
C SER A 180 0.61 4.71 -11.50
N GLU A 181 -0.56 4.20 -11.82
CA GLU A 181 -1.68 5.00 -12.32
C GLU A 181 -2.71 5.34 -11.24
N ILE A 182 -2.48 4.86 -10.01
CA ILE A 182 -3.48 4.98 -8.94
C ILE A 182 -3.83 6.43 -8.64
N GLU A 183 -2.84 7.31 -8.52
CA GLU A 183 -3.09 8.74 -8.25
C GLU A 183 -3.86 9.41 -9.39
N ARG A 184 -3.48 9.14 -10.65
CA ARG A 184 -4.18 9.66 -11.82
C ARG A 184 -5.62 9.18 -11.85
N PHE A 185 -5.84 7.89 -11.62
CA PHE A 185 -7.17 7.29 -11.56
C PHE A 185 -8.07 8.01 -10.54
N PHE A 186 -7.56 8.25 -9.32
CA PHE A 186 -8.33 8.94 -8.27
C PHE A 186 -8.57 10.42 -8.61
N LEU A 187 -7.55 11.14 -9.13
CA LEU A 187 -7.69 12.55 -9.51
C LEU A 187 -8.73 12.76 -10.61
N GLU A 188 -8.74 11.93 -11.64
CA GLU A 188 -9.74 11.99 -12.72
C GLU A 188 -11.17 11.84 -12.19
N ARG A 189 -11.42 10.95 -11.22
CA ARG A 189 -12.73 10.74 -10.59
C ARG A 189 -13.10 11.87 -9.62
N MET A 190 -12.11 12.50 -9.03
CA MET A 190 -12.33 13.68 -8.18
C MET A 190 -12.53 14.97 -9.00
N GLY A 191 -12.48 14.91 -10.34
CA GLY A 191 -12.70 16.06 -11.22
C GLY A 191 -11.55 17.08 -11.20
N LYS A 192 -10.33 16.62 -10.97
CA LYS A 192 -9.09 17.42 -10.98
C LYS A 192 -8.25 17.10 -12.21
#